data_57456a93de4bcccb8e61abcae793c79b
#
_entry.id   57456a93de4bcccb8e61abcae793c79b
#
_cell.length_a   1.000
_cell.length_b   1.000
_cell.length_c   1.000
_cell.angle_alpha   90.00
_cell.angle_beta   90.00
_cell.angle_gamma   90.00
#
_symmetry.space_group_name_H-M   'P 1'
#
loop_
_entity.id
_entity.type
_entity.pdbx_description
1 polymer ?
#
loop_
_entity_poly.entity_id
_entity_poly.type
_entity_poly.pdbx_seq_one_letter_code
_entity_poly.pdbx_strand_id
1 'polypeptide(L)'
;MMAENGLSVVFAETDLQDRLSAHPVNPGKAVQFDEVGVLKNYLLPDGTLRYTYSERMYYQIDSIVDILKTHPETRQAYLSIWDPISDITALEQERVPCSLGYHFLLRNGKLNMLYLMRSLEVTKCLGNDIYTSTRLLEEIAQGVGVEPGFVQFMVGSMHIFE
;
A
#
# COMPACT_ATOMS: atom_id res chain seq x y z
N MET A 1 -17.91 -1.61 -11.47
CA MET A 1 -17.88 -0.54 -12.49
C MET A 1 -16.74 0.41 -12.11
N MET A 2 -15.73 0.57 -12.96
CA MET A 2 -14.65 1.51 -12.72
C MET A 2 -15.16 2.95 -12.93
N ALA A 3 -14.77 3.85 -12.03
CA ALA A 3 -14.95 5.28 -12.29
C ALA A 3 -13.96 5.75 -13.38
N GLU A 4 -14.27 6.87 -14.04
CA GLU A 4 -13.41 7.43 -15.11
C GLU A 4 -11.96 7.71 -14.70
N ASN A 5 -11.68 7.75 -13.40
CA ASN A 5 -10.37 8.00 -12.80
C ASN A 5 -9.62 6.71 -12.37
N GLY A 6 -10.02 5.54 -12.87
CA GLY A 6 -9.38 4.25 -12.54
C GLY A 6 -9.69 3.70 -11.14
N LEU A 7 -10.65 4.30 -10.40
CA LEU A 7 -11.04 3.81 -9.08
C LEU A 7 -12.04 2.65 -9.19
N SER A 8 -11.69 1.52 -8.60
CA SER A 8 -12.62 0.42 -8.27
C SER A 8 -12.68 0.28 -6.76
N VAL A 9 -13.76 0.76 -6.15
CA VAL A 9 -13.91 0.72 -4.68
C VAL A 9 -13.86 -0.71 -4.15
N VAL A 10 -14.48 -1.67 -4.86
CA VAL A 10 -14.46 -3.08 -4.46
C VAL A 10 -13.05 -3.64 -4.50
N PHE A 11 -12.28 -3.34 -5.55
CA PHE A 11 -10.89 -3.75 -5.65
C PHE A 11 -10.06 -3.11 -4.53
N ALA A 12 -10.13 -1.78 -4.37
CA ALA A 12 -9.32 -1.03 -3.42
C ALA A 12 -9.60 -1.43 -1.96
N GLU A 13 -10.88 -1.64 -1.60
CA GLU A 13 -11.25 -2.10 -0.26
C GLU A 13 -10.78 -3.55 -0.02
N THR A 14 -10.93 -4.44 -1.02
CA THR A 14 -10.48 -5.83 -0.88
C THR A 14 -8.94 -5.90 -0.78
N ASP A 15 -8.23 -5.10 -1.57
CA ASP A 15 -6.76 -5.00 -1.51
C ASP A 15 -6.30 -4.46 -0.14
N LEU A 16 -7.02 -3.48 0.43
CA LEU A 16 -6.75 -3.01 1.79
C LEU A 16 -6.93 -4.13 2.83
N GLN A 17 -8.03 -4.90 2.75
CA GLN A 17 -8.26 -6.02 3.66
C GLN A 17 -7.19 -7.11 3.53
N ASP A 18 -6.74 -7.40 2.31
CA ASP A 18 -5.61 -8.31 2.09
C ASP A 18 -4.32 -7.77 2.73
N ARG A 19 -4.03 -6.46 2.61
CA ARG A 19 -2.85 -5.79 3.22
C ARG A 19 -2.87 -5.77 4.74
N LEU A 20 -4.06 -5.62 5.33
CA LEU A 20 -4.27 -5.57 6.80
C LEU A 20 -4.43 -6.95 7.43
N SER A 21 -4.33 -8.02 6.66
CA SER A 21 -4.41 -9.37 7.18
C SER A 21 -3.32 -9.65 8.23
N ALA A 22 -3.69 -10.31 9.33
CA ALA A 22 -2.74 -10.75 10.36
C ALA A 22 -1.75 -11.82 9.88
N HIS A 23 -1.98 -12.36 8.68
CA HIS A 23 -1.15 -13.40 8.06
C HIS A 23 -0.83 -13.01 6.62
N PRO A 24 0.30 -13.48 6.06
CA PRO A 24 0.63 -13.21 4.67
C PRO A 24 -0.42 -13.84 3.73
N VAL A 25 -0.87 -13.08 2.78
CA VAL A 25 -1.89 -13.49 1.79
C VAL A 25 -1.30 -13.33 0.40
N ASN A 26 -1.31 -14.41 -0.40
CA ASN A 26 -0.81 -14.41 -1.77
C ASN A 26 -1.61 -15.42 -2.64
N PRO A 27 -2.29 -15.01 -3.72
CA PRO A 27 -2.29 -13.66 -4.31
C PRO A 27 -3.25 -12.67 -3.62
N GLY A 28 -4.10 -13.12 -2.71
CA GLY A 28 -5.14 -12.33 -2.07
C GLY A 28 -6.46 -12.33 -2.86
N LYS A 29 -7.52 -11.86 -2.20
CA LYS A 29 -8.87 -11.81 -2.76
C LYS A 29 -9.02 -10.68 -3.79
N ALA A 30 -8.23 -9.61 -3.66
CA ALA A 30 -8.28 -8.46 -4.56
C ALA A 30 -8.08 -8.83 -6.04
N VAL A 31 -7.32 -9.88 -6.34
CA VAL A 31 -7.11 -10.39 -7.70
C VAL A 31 -8.43 -10.69 -8.42
N GLN A 32 -9.48 -11.11 -7.70
CA GLN A 32 -10.79 -11.43 -8.30
C GLN A 32 -11.48 -10.19 -8.89
N PHE A 33 -11.20 -9.02 -8.33
CA PHE A 33 -11.80 -7.72 -8.69
C PHE A 33 -10.86 -6.83 -9.51
N ASP A 34 -9.70 -7.35 -9.92
CA ASP A 34 -8.72 -6.62 -10.72
C ASP A 34 -9.12 -6.57 -12.19
N GLU A 35 -9.91 -5.56 -12.55
CA GLU A 35 -10.41 -5.35 -13.92
C GLU A 35 -9.34 -4.78 -14.86
N VAL A 36 -8.32 -4.11 -14.33
CA VAL A 36 -7.26 -3.44 -15.13
C VAL A 36 -6.00 -4.27 -15.29
N GLY A 37 -5.90 -5.38 -14.57
CA GLY A 37 -4.78 -6.31 -14.71
C GLY A 37 -3.51 -5.92 -13.97
N VAL A 38 -3.60 -5.08 -12.92
CA VAL A 38 -2.44 -4.68 -12.12
C VAL A 38 -1.89 -5.82 -11.25
N LEU A 39 -2.68 -6.85 -11.03
CA LEU A 39 -2.30 -8.09 -10.33
C LEU A 39 -2.42 -9.30 -11.26
N LYS A 40 -3.58 -9.49 -11.91
CA LYS A 40 -3.87 -10.67 -12.75
C LYS A 40 -2.82 -10.94 -13.81
N ASN A 41 -2.29 -9.90 -14.44
CA ASN A 41 -1.30 -10.02 -15.51
C ASN A 41 0.07 -10.53 -15.02
N TYR A 42 0.27 -10.59 -13.70
CA TYR A 42 1.52 -11.00 -13.07
C TYR A 42 1.40 -12.28 -12.24
N LEU A 43 0.26 -13.00 -12.36
CA LEU A 43 0.11 -14.30 -11.72
C LEU A 43 1.10 -15.30 -12.31
N LEU A 44 1.76 -16.00 -11.42
CA LEU A 44 2.65 -17.13 -11.77
C LEU A 44 1.81 -18.36 -12.15
N PRO A 45 2.41 -19.38 -12.78
CA PRO A 45 1.69 -20.60 -13.19
C PRO A 45 0.99 -21.36 -12.04
N ASP A 46 1.45 -21.18 -10.80
CA ASP A 46 0.86 -21.76 -9.60
C ASP A 46 -0.27 -20.91 -9.00
N GLY A 47 -0.61 -19.78 -9.63
CA GLY A 47 -1.65 -18.86 -9.21
C GLY A 47 -1.24 -17.87 -8.12
N THR A 48 0.04 -17.85 -7.73
CA THR A 48 0.58 -16.85 -6.79
C THR A 48 1.13 -15.62 -7.50
N LEU A 49 1.50 -14.61 -6.74
CA LEU A 49 2.29 -13.45 -7.19
C LEU A 49 3.72 -13.58 -6.64
N ARG A 50 4.70 -13.01 -7.34
CA ARG A 50 6.09 -12.94 -6.86
C ARG A 50 6.18 -12.33 -5.44
N TYR A 51 5.33 -11.39 -5.12
CA TYR A 51 5.12 -10.79 -3.80
C TYR A 51 3.72 -10.20 -3.73
N THR A 52 3.23 -10.00 -2.51
CA THR A 52 2.07 -9.17 -2.23
C THR A 52 2.42 -8.09 -1.21
N TYR A 53 1.62 -7.03 -1.14
CA TYR A 53 1.77 -6.03 -0.08
C TYR A 53 1.43 -6.63 1.29
N SER A 54 0.50 -7.58 1.36
CA SER A 54 0.22 -8.34 2.57
C SER A 54 1.47 -8.99 3.14
N GLU A 55 2.22 -9.74 2.31
CA GLU A 55 3.48 -10.40 2.73
C GLU A 55 4.56 -9.42 3.22
N ARG A 56 4.52 -8.16 2.74
CA ARG A 56 5.45 -7.12 3.16
C ARG A 56 4.98 -6.38 4.43
N MET A 57 3.67 -6.31 4.69
CA MET A 57 3.09 -5.47 5.72
C MET A 57 2.72 -6.20 7.02
N TYR A 58 2.23 -7.44 6.94
CA TYR A 58 1.55 -8.12 8.04
C TYR A 58 2.33 -8.11 9.36
N TYR A 59 3.65 -8.25 9.33
CA TYR A 59 4.52 -8.28 10.52
C TYR A 59 4.94 -6.90 11.03
N GLN A 60 4.62 -5.81 10.31
CA GLN A 60 5.04 -4.44 10.65
C GLN A 60 3.93 -3.63 11.31
N ILE A 61 2.65 -3.93 11.00
CA ILE A 61 1.50 -3.07 11.37
C ILE A 61 1.39 -2.91 12.87
N ASP A 62 1.42 -3.99 13.63
CA ASP A 62 1.32 -3.93 15.10
C ASP A 62 2.47 -3.13 15.70
N SER A 63 3.69 -3.33 15.20
CA SER A 63 4.87 -2.57 15.65
C SER A 63 4.76 -1.07 15.37
N ILE A 64 4.16 -0.67 14.23
CA ILE A 64 3.88 0.73 13.89
C ILE A 64 2.87 1.33 14.88
N VAL A 65 1.78 0.61 15.16
CA VAL A 65 0.76 1.05 16.13
C VAL A 65 1.38 1.18 17.53
N ASP A 66 2.16 0.21 17.96
CA ASP A 66 2.76 0.19 19.30
C ASP A 66 3.78 1.30 19.50
N ILE A 67 4.66 1.55 18.52
CA ILE A 67 5.64 2.63 18.63
C ILE A 67 4.96 4.01 18.64
N LEU A 68 3.90 4.21 17.88
CA LEU A 68 3.13 5.46 17.88
C LEU A 68 2.38 5.69 19.20
N LYS A 69 1.90 4.62 19.86
CA LYS A 69 1.28 4.70 21.20
C LYS A 69 2.30 5.04 22.29
N THR A 70 3.44 4.37 22.26
CA THR A 70 4.45 4.47 23.32
C THR A 70 5.38 5.67 23.15
N HIS A 71 5.63 6.09 21.91
CA HIS A 71 6.50 7.21 21.54
C HIS A 71 5.83 8.10 20.49
N PRO A 72 4.82 8.91 20.85
CA PRO A 72 4.01 9.68 19.90
C PRO A 72 4.82 10.61 18.98
N GLU A 73 5.94 11.16 19.48
CA GLU A 73 6.80 12.05 18.70
C GLU A 73 7.85 11.33 17.84
N THR A 74 7.78 10.00 17.78
CA THR A 74 8.72 9.19 16.99
C THR A 74 8.80 9.64 15.53
N ARG A 75 9.96 9.40 14.90
CA ARG A 75 10.21 9.50 13.45
C ARG A 75 10.59 8.15 12.84
N GLN A 76 10.41 7.06 13.61
CA GLN A 76 10.77 5.70 13.21
C GLN A 76 9.57 4.86 12.72
N ALA A 77 8.34 5.39 12.82
CA ALA A 77 7.13 4.69 12.39
C ALA A 77 7.06 4.63 10.85
N TYR A 78 7.97 3.86 10.27
CA TYR A 78 8.09 3.64 8.83
C TYR A 78 7.79 2.18 8.48
N LEU A 79 6.77 1.98 7.68
CA LEU A 79 6.37 0.68 7.13
C LEU A 79 7.00 0.53 5.74
N SER A 80 7.91 -0.43 5.59
CA SER A 80 8.61 -0.68 4.32
C SER A 80 7.83 -1.65 3.43
N ILE A 81 7.65 -1.28 2.17
CA ILE A 81 7.16 -2.18 1.12
C ILE A 81 8.33 -2.68 0.28
N TRP A 82 9.25 -1.78 -0.07
CA TRP A 82 10.41 -2.10 -0.89
C TRP A 82 11.38 -3.01 -0.14
N ASP A 83 11.76 -4.11 -0.78
CA ASP A 83 12.83 -5.00 -0.35
C ASP A 83 14.04 -4.84 -1.29
N PRO A 84 15.12 -4.20 -0.85
CA PRO A 84 16.26 -3.91 -1.71
C PRO A 84 16.99 -5.16 -2.21
N ILE A 85 16.82 -6.31 -1.54
CA ILE A 85 17.47 -7.55 -1.94
C ILE A 85 16.75 -8.16 -3.16
N SER A 86 15.44 -8.27 -3.10
CA SER A 86 14.65 -8.93 -4.14
C SER A 86 14.18 -7.98 -5.25
N ASP A 87 13.87 -6.74 -4.91
CA ASP A 87 13.20 -5.84 -5.87
C ASP A 87 14.17 -5.14 -6.83
N ILE A 88 15.41 -4.84 -6.40
CA ILE A 88 16.44 -4.26 -7.26
C ILE A 88 16.93 -5.23 -8.34
N THR A 89 16.89 -6.53 -8.04
CA THR A 89 17.38 -7.58 -8.92
C THR A 89 16.30 -8.18 -9.81
N ALA A 90 15.07 -7.71 -9.70
CA ALA A 90 13.96 -8.17 -10.54
C ALA A 90 14.19 -7.86 -12.01
N LEU A 91 13.83 -8.79 -12.89
CA LEU A 91 13.89 -8.60 -14.33
C LEU A 91 12.76 -7.66 -14.80
N GLU A 92 12.92 -7.04 -15.97
CA GLU A 92 11.98 -6.03 -16.51
C GLU A 92 10.52 -6.53 -16.62
N GLN A 93 10.32 -7.84 -16.86
CA GLN A 93 8.98 -8.43 -16.98
C GLN A 93 8.39 -8.82 -15.63
N GLU A 94 9.15 -8.75 -14.55
CA GLU A 94 8.66 -9.12 -13.23
C GLU A 94 7.95 -7.94 -12.56
N ARG A 95 6.89 -8.27 -11.81
CA ARG A 95 6.22 -7.28 -10.99
C ARG A 95 7.15 -6.80 -9.86
N VAL A 96 7.30 -5.48 -9.73
CA VAL A 96 8.07 -4.80 -8.69
C VAL A 96 7.18 -3.77 -8.00
N PRO A 97 7.25 -3.58 -6.67
CA PRO A 97 6.40 -2.61 -5.98
C PRO A 97 6.59 -1.20 -6.53
N CYS A 98 5.49 -0.50 -6.81
CA CYS A 98 5.50 0.95 -7.04
C CYS A 98 5.75 1.71 -5.74
N SER A 99 5.22 1.18 -4.64
CA SER A 99 5.37 1.74 -3.29
C SER A 99 6.74 1.43 -2.71
N LEU A 100 7.38 2.43 -2.12
CA LEU A 100 8.58 2.25 -1.28
C LEU A 100 8.19 2.00 0.17
N GLY A 101 7.18 2.70 0.66
CA GLY A 101 6.66 2.54 2.01
C GLY A 101 5.80 3.70 2.49
N TYR A 102 5.39 3.61 3.74
CA TYR A 102 4.53 4.57 4.42
C TYR A 102 5.21 5.07 5.68
N HIS A 103 5.37 6.39 5.81
CA HIS A 103 5.94 7.00 7.01
C HIS A 103 4.84 7.70 7.80
N PHE A 104 4.59 7.23 9.01
CA PHE A 104 3.56 7.76 9.90
C PHE A 104 4.16 8.74 10.90
N LEU A 105 3.52 9.89 11.04
CA LEU A 105 3.95 10.98 11.92
C LEU A 105 2.75 11.50 12.72
N LEU A 106 2.72 11.25 14.03
CA LEU A 106 1.72 11.82 14.92
C LEU A 106 2.16 13.22 15.33
N ARG A 107 1.42 14.25 14.91
CA ARG A 107 1.71 15.64 15.19
C ARG A 107 0.42 16.41 15.49
N ASN A 108 0.45 17.21 16.54
CA ASN A 108 -0.72 18.01 16.97
C ASN A 108 -2.00 17.18 17.17
N GLY A 109 -1.86 15.98 17.71
CA GLY A 109 -2.96 15.04 17.97
C GLY A 109 -3.55 14.35 16.73
N LYS A 110 -2.93 14.53 15.55
CA LYS A 110 -3.36 13.88 14.30
C LYS A 110 -2.25 13.04 13.70
N LEU A 111 -2.64 11.85 13.23
CA LEU A 111 -1.74 10.97 12.51
C LEU A 111 -1.69 11.38 11.04
N ASN A 112 -0.51 11.77 10.57
CA ASN A 112 -0.24 12.09 9.17
C ASN A 112 0.57 10.97 8.52
N MET A 113 0.46 10.81 7.20
CA MET A 113 1.18 9.81 6.46
C MET A 113 1.86 10.39 5.22
N LEU A 114 3.14 10.09 5.05
CA LEU A 114 3.87 10.28 3.81
C LEU A 114 3.89 8.94 3.06
N TYR A 115 3.24 8.90 1.91
CA TYR A 115 3.25 7.74 1.04
C TYR A 115 4.33 7.91 -0.03
N LEU A 116 5.39 7.11 0.07
CA LEU A 116 6.54 7.18 -0.82
C LEU A 116 6.41 6.14 -1.93
N MET A 117 6.49 6.60 -3.17
CA MET A 117 6.38 5.77 -4.37
C MET A 117 7.54 6.05 -5.31
N ARG A 118 8.16 5.00 -5.88
CA ARG A 118 9.15 5.17 -6.95
C ARG A 118 8.47 5.55 -8.28
N SER A 119 7.24 5.06 -8.48
CA SER A 119 6.53 5.15 -9.75
C SER A 119 5.02 5.10 -9.51
N LEU A 120 4.24 5.84 -10.31
CA LEU A 120 2.78 5.86 -10.27
C LEU A 120 2.20 5.93 -11.69
N GLU A 121 1.39 4.97 -12.06
CA GLU A 121 0.55 5.03 -13.25
C GLU A 121 -0.74 5.79 -12.91
N VAL A 122 -0.94 6.93 -13.59
CA VAL A 122 -1.94 7.93 -13.16
C VAL A 122 -3.36 7.53 -13.53
N THR A 123 -3.55 6.89 -14.68
CA THR A 123 -4.90 6.60 -15.21
C THR A 123 -5.55 5.37 -14.58
N LYS A 124 -4.74 4.35 -14.21
CA LYS A 124 -5.23 3.07 -13.72
C LYS A 124 -5.08 2.89 -12.21
N CYS A 125 -4.05 3.51 -11.61
CA CYS A 125 -3.67 3.21 -10.23
C CYS A 125 -3.97 4.35 -9.25
N LEU A 126 -3.86 5.63 -9.67
CA LEU A 126 -3.94 6.78 -8.76
C LEU A 126 -5.22 6.78 -7.90
N GLY A 127 -6.38 6.52 -8.50
CA GLY A 127 -7.65 6.50 -7.74
C GLY A 127 -7.66 5.43 -6.65
N ASN A 128 -7.18 4.23 -6.98
CA ASN A 128 -7.07 3.13 -6.01
C ASN A 128 -6.02 3.43 -4.94
N ASP A 129 -4.87 4.00 -5.31
CA ASP A 129 -3.80 4.35 -4.36
C ASP A 129 -4.25 5.43 -3.38
N ILE A 130 -4.99 6.46 -3.83
CA ILE A 130 -5.57 7.49 -2.96
C ILE A 130 -6.55 6.84 -1.98
N TYR A 131 -7.48 6.02 -2.48
CA TYR A 131 -8.47 5.37 -1.63
C TYR A 131 -7.80 4.47 -0.59
N THR A 132 -6.98 3.52 -1.04
CA THR A 132 -6.34 2.53 -0.16
C THR A 132 -5.43 3.18 0.88
N SER A 133 -4.65 4.20 0.49
CA SER A 133 -3.76 4.89 1.42
C SER A 133 -4.50 5.74 2.46
N THR A 134 -5.60 6.39 2.07
CA THR A 134 -6.45 7.14 3.00
C THR A 134 -7.08 6.19 4.03
N ARG A 135 -7.65 5.08 3.57
CA ARG A 135 -8.23 4.07 4.46
C ARG A 135 -7.17 3.42 5.36
N LEU A 136 -5.96 3.15 4.85
CA LEU A 136 -4.85 2.65 5.66
C LEU A 136 -4.50 3.64 6.79
N LEU A 137 -4.42 4.94 6.49
CA LEU A 137 -4.18 5.96 7.52
C LEU A 137 -5.27 5.93 8.59
N GLU A 138 -6.54 5.82 8.22
CA GLU A 138 -7.68 5.73 9.15
C GLU A 138 -7.57 4.50 10.05
N GLU A 139 -7.26 3.32 9.51
CA GLU A 139 -7.10 2.07 10.27
C GLU A 139 -5.94 2.15 11.28
N ILE A 140 -4.78 2.67 10.87
CA ILE A 140 -3.65 2.87 11.78
C ILE A 140 -3.98 3.92 12.85
N ALA A 141 -4.62 5.05 12.48
CA ALA A 141 -5.03 6.08 13.42
C ALA A 141 -6.04 5.53 14.46
N GLN A 142 -7.00 4.73 14.04
CA GLN A 142 -7.92 4.03 14.93
C GLN A 142 -7.16 3.07 15.87
N GLY A 143 -6.22 2.29 15.35
CA GLY A 143 -5.37 1.41 16.14
C GLY A 143 -4.56 2.15 17.20
N VAL A 144 -4.06 3.34 16.89
CA VAL A 144 -3.34 4.22 17.83
C VAL A 144 -4.29 4.93 18.81
N GLY A 145 -5.55 5.18 18.42
CA GLY A 145 -6.54 5.92 19.21
C GLY A 145 -6.47 7.44 19.01
N VAL A 146 -6.16 7.89 17.79
CA VAL A 146 -6.04 9.31 17.43
C VAL A 146 -6.81 9.64 16.15
N GLU A 147 -7.03 10.94 15.88
CA GLU A 147 -7.64 11.39 14.63
C GLU A 147 -6.69 11.23 13.44
N PRO A 148 -7.19 10.79 12.26
CA PRO A 148 -6.42 10.84 11.04
C PRO A 148 -6.20 12.30 10.60
N GLY A 149 -5.02 12.58 10.06
CA GLY A 149 -4.66 13.87 9.48
C GLY A 149 -4.71 13.83 7.94
N PHE A 150 -3.58 14.02 7.28
CA PHE A 150 -3.47 14.02 5.82
C PHE A 150 -2.58 12.89 5.31
N VAL A 151 -2.79 12.52 4.05
CA VAL A 151 -1.86 11.69 3.26
C VAL A 151 -1.14 12.62 2.28
N GLN A 152 0.18 12.58 2.29
CA GLN A 152 1.03 13.26 1.31
C GLN A 152 1.71 12.23 0.41
N PHE A 153 1.48 12.31 -0.89
CA PHE A 153 2.15 11.49 -1.88
C PHE A 153 3.49 12.10 -2.27
N MET A 154 4.55 11.28 -2.25
CA MET A 154 5.87 11.61 -2.76
C MET A 154 6.21 10.60 -3.85
N VAL A 155 6.13 11.03 -5.10
CA VAL A 155 6.24 10.15 -6.28
C VAL A 155 7.49 10.51 -7.07
N GLY A 156 8.38 9.53 -7.28
CA GLY A 156 9.62 9.71 -8.04
C GLY A 156 9.37 9.84 -9.54
N SER A 157 8.41 9.10 -10.10
CA SER A 157 8.05 9.13 -11.52
C SER A 157 6.55 8.93 -11.70
N MET A 158 5.89 9.84 -12.39
CA MET A 158 4.49 9.70 -12.82
C MET A 158 4.44 9.40 -14.32
N HIS A 159 3.61 8.47 -14.74
CA HIS A 159 3.49 8.05 -16.14
C HIS A 159 2.07 7.61 -16.49
N ILE A 160 1.82 7.52 -17.77
CA ILE A 160 0.61 6.97 -18.40
C ILE A 160 1.08 5.90 -19.36
N PHE A 161 0.50 4.71 -19.31
CA PHE A 161 0.68 3.71 -20.36
C PHE A 161 -0.30 4.01 -21.50
N GLU A 162 0.23 4.11 -22.71
CA GLU A 162 -0.56 4.21 -23.96
C GLU A 162 -1.24 2.89 -24.29
#